data_15212b4f2b2b9aa43aa4fa46b3ecf982
#
_entry.id   15212b4f2b2b9aa43aa4fa46b3ecf982
#
_cell.length_a   1.000
_cell.length_b   1.000
_cell.length_c   1.000
_cell.angle_alpha   90.00
_cell.angle_beta   90.00
_cell.angle_gamma   90.00
#
_symmetry.space_group_name_H-M   'P 1'
#
loop_
_entity.id
_entity.type
_entity.pdbx_description
1 polymer ?
#
loop_
_entity_poly.entity_id
_entity_poly.type
_entity_poly.pdbx_seq_one_letter_code
_entity_poly.pdbx_strand_id
1 'polypeptide(L)'
;MSEEFLNNIKKLDSAEKDGGLRTKNIFKSSLPNKPLITIITAVLNNEKYLEECILSLHKQKYDNYEHIVVDGGSKDRTLDIIKKYEHKIDYWCSATDKGIYDAFNIGMQLSSGDYFGFLNSDDCFSDEALELLEKYIKEYPEKDFIFGAVKKHWGTLYGYK
;
A
#
# COMPACT_ATOMS: atom_id res chain seq x y z
N MET A 1 13.10 15.57 -1.31
CA MET A 1 12.07 15.27 -0.30
C MET A 1 11.30 16.55 -0.08
N SER A 2 9.98 16.58 -0.38
CA SER A 2 9.21 17.82 -0.18
C SER A 2 9.10 18.12 1.32
N GLU A 3 9.13 19.42 1.69
CA GLU A 3 8.90 19.83 3.09
C GLU A 3 7.56 19.32 3.62
N GLU A 4 6.59 19.15 2.74
CA GLU A 4 5.27 18.63 3.06
C GLU A 4 5.32 17.15 3.49
N PHE A 5 6.13 16.32 2.82
CA PHE A 5 6.37 14.92 3.22
C PHE A 5 7.02 14.83 4.62
N LEU A 6 8.05 15.68 4.86
CA LEU A 6 8.70 15.75 6.17
C LEU A 6 7.75 16.25 7.27
N ASN A 7 6.85 17.19 6.93
CA ASN A 7 5.85 17.69 7.87
C ASN A 7 4.75 16.65 8.14
N ASN A 8 4.40 15.82 7.15
CA ASN A 8 3.46 14.70 7.34
C ASN A 8 4.09 13.58 8.18
N ILE A 9 5.38 13.28 7.99
CA ILE A 9 6.13 12.36 8.87
C ILE A 9 6.21 12.93 10.29
N LYS A 10 6.44 14.23 10.47
CA LYS A 10 6.46 14.87 11.80
C LYS A 10 5.11 14.85 12.50
N LYS A 11 3.99 14.81 11.76
CA LYS A 11 2.66 14.55 12.34
C LYS A 11 2.48 13.12 12.82
N LEU A 12 3.32 12.19 12.35
CA LEU A 12 3.47 10.83 12.88
C LEU A 12 4.40 10.79 14.09
N ASP A 13 4.57 11.91 14.84
CA ASP A 13 5.36 11.96 16.10
C ASP A 13 4.92 10.92 17.15
N SER A 14 3.85 10.16 16.85
CA SER A 14 3.41 8.98 17.60
C SER A 14 3.92 7.66 17.00
N ALA A 15 4.58 7.65 15.83
CA ALA A 15 5.13 6.40 15.28
C ALA A 15 6.29 5.94 16.19
N GLU A 16 6.09 4.81 16.87
CA GLU A 16 7.11 4.22 17.72
C GLU A 16 8.25 3.63 16.89
N LYS A 17 7.95 3.24 15.64
CA LYS A 17 8.89 2.61 14.69
C LYS A 17 8.48 2.91 13.26
N ASP A 18 9.48 3.06 12.41
CA ASP A 18 9.31 3.20 10.98
C ASP A 18 10.49 2.61 10.20
N GLY A 19 10.37 2.53 8.87
CA GLY A 19 11.41 2.02 7.99
C GLY A 19 10.98 1.98 6.52
N GLY A 20 11.74 1.23 5.72
CA GLY A 20 11.52 1.08 4.29
C GLY A 20 12.50 1.87 3.44
N LEU A 21 12.29 1.91 2.12
CA LEU A 21 13.20 2.53 1.14
C LEU A 21 13.31 4.04 1.34
N ARG A 22 12.22 4.72 1.69
CA ARG A 22 12.19 6.17 1.89
C ARG A 22 13.08 6.64 3.04
N THR A 23 13.25 5.83 4.09
CA THR A 23 14.19 6.15 5.19
C THR A 23 15.65 6.09 4.74
N LYS A 24 15.91 5.46 3.58
CA LYS A 24 17.22 5.38 2.91
C LYS A 24 17.37 6.38 1.76
N ASN A 25 16.47 7.40 1.67
CA ASN A 25 16.40 8.41 0.61
C ASN A 25 16.13 7.82 -0.79
N ILE A 26 15.45 6.67 -0.88
CA ILE A 26 15.00 6.08 -2.15
C ILE A 26 13.52 6.42 -2.33
N PHE A 27 13.21 7.22 -3.35
CA PHE A 27 11.87 7.69 -3.66
C PHE A 27 11.49 7.32 -5.08
N LYS A 28 10.23 6.99 -5.29
CA LYS A 28 9.63 6.79 -6.60
C LYS A 28 8.89 8.06 -7.04
N SER A 29 8.68 8.20 -8.32
CA SER A 29 7.94 9.33 -8.90
C SER A 29 7.18 8.90 -10.14
N SER A 30 6.19 9.68 -10.52
CA SER A 30 5.48 9.50 -11.79
C SER A 30 6.42 9.66 -12.96
N LEU A 31 6.21 8.84 -13.98
CA LEU A 31 6.95 8.88 -15.24
C LEU A 31 6.00 9.21 -16.39
N PRO A 32 6.47 9.79 -17.51
CA PRO A 32 5.65 10.01 -18.68
C PRO A 32 4.96 8.70 -19.11
N ASN A 33 3.63 8.72 -19.21
CA ASN A 33 2.77 7.56 -19.56
C ASN A 33 2.83 6.35 -18.59
N LYS A 34 3.41 6.52 -17.41
CA LYS A 34 3.52 5.47 -16.39
C LYS A 34 3.31 6.09 -15.00
N PRO A 35 2.05 6.34 -14.60
CA PRO A 35 1.72 7.00 -13.34
C PRO A 35 2.25 6.22 -12.15
N LEU A 36 2.62 6.91 -11.08
CA LEU A 36 2.94 6.28 -9.82
C LEU A 36 1.64 5.88 -9.10
N ILE A 37 1.54 4.62 -8.72
CA ILE A 37 0.38 4.07 -7.99
C ILE A 37 0.81 3.75 -6.56
N THR A 38 0.20 4.39 -5.57
CA THR A 38 0.42 4.06 -4.15
C THR A 38 -0.52 2.95 -3.74
N ILE A 39 0.04 1.86 -3.21
CA ILE A 39 -0.73 0.79 -2.56
C ILE A 39 -0.54 0.89 -1.05
N ILE A 40 -1.66 1.02 -0.34
CA ILE A 40 -1.72 1.19 1.11
C ILE A 40 -2.22 -0.11 1.73
N THR A 41 -1.42 -0.69 2.63
CA THR A 41 -1.81 -1.86 3.43
C THR A 41 -1.91 -1.47 4.90
N ALA A 42 -3.12 -1.53 5.43
CA ALA A 42 -3.35 -1.43 6.88
C ALA A 42 -3.28 -2.83 7.50
N VAL A 43 -2.58 -2.95 8.61
CA VAL A 43 -2.40 -4.24 9.30
C VAL A 43 -2.45 -4.10 10.81
N LEU A 44 -3.09 -5.10 11.46
CA LEU A 44 -3.05 -5.27 12.91
C LEU A 44 -3.15 -6.76 13.25
N ASN A 45 -2.08 -7.31 13.89
CA ASN A 45 -2.00 -8.70 14.33
C ASN A 45 -2.37 -9.71 13.22
N ASN A 46 -1.67 -9.65 12.10
CA ASN A 46 -1.93 -10.50 10.93
C ASN A 46 -0.67 -11.22 10.43
N GLU A 47 0.05 -11.86 11.33
CA GLU A 47 1.25 -12.66 11.02
C GLU A 47 0.98 -13.82 10.04
N LYS A 48 -0.30 -14.23 9.93
CA LYS A 48 -0.68 -15.40 9.12
C LYS A 48 -0.75 -15.09 7.62
N TYR A 49 -1.21 -13.90 7.24
CA TYR A 49 -1.54 -13.59 5.84
C TYR A 49 -0.71 -12.46 5.24
N LEU A 50 -0.12 -11.60 6.08
CA LEU A 50 0.60 -10.41 5.61
C LEU A 50 1.73 -10.74 4.63
N GLU A 51 2.45 -11.83 4.83
CA GLU A 51 3.54 -12.23 3.92
C GLU A 51 3.02 -12.49 2.51
N GLU A 52 1.90 -13.21 2.37
CA GLU A 52 1.27 -13.49 1.09
C GLU A 52 0.73 -12.22 0.43
N CYS A 53 0.11 -11.34 1.22
CA CYS A 53 -0.33 -10.02 0.79
C CYS A 53 0.82 -9.22 0.16
N ILE A 54 1.94 -9.04 0.89
CA ILE A 54 3.12 -8.33 0.40
C ILE A 54 3.65 -8.95 -0.88
N LEU A 55 3.80 -10.27 -0.91
CA LEU A 55 4.33 -10.97 -2.07
C LEU A 55 3.42 -10.86 -3.29
N SER A 56 2.11 -10.82 -3.12
CA SER A 56 1.16 -10.66 -4.24
C SER A 56 1.33 -9.33 -4.96
N LEU A 57 1.60 -8.26 -4.23
CA LEU A 57 1.92 -6.95 -4.81
C LEU A 57 3.29 -6.98 -5.52
N HIS A 58 4.30 -7.59 -4.92
CA HIS A 58 5.66 -7.62 -5.49
C HIS A 58 5.83 -8.59 -6.68
N LYS A 59 4.81 -9.36 -7.02
CA LYS A 59 4.76 -10.18 -8.24
C LYS A 59 4.18 -9.43 -9.44
N GLN A 60 3.58 -8.25 -9.25
CA GLN A 60 3.00 -7.47 -10.32
C GLN A 60 4.07 -7.05 -11.33
N LYS A 61 3.74 -7.11 -12.62
CA LYS A 61 4.65 -6.70 -13.71
C LYS A 61 4.71 -5.18 -13.86
N TYR A 62 3.63 -4.49 -13.49
CA TYR A 62 3.66 -3.03 -13.40
C TYR A 62 4.57 -2.64 -12.22
N ASP A 63 5.66 -1.94 -12.49
CA ASP A 63 6.74 -1.69 -11.53
C ASP A 63 6.77 -0.25 -11.00
N ASN A 64 5.94 0.69 -11.55
CA ASN A 64 5.88 2.06 -11.05
C ASN A 64 4.80 2.22 -9.97
N TYR A 65 4.91 1.46 -8.92
CA TYR A 65 4.07 1.58 -7.72
C TYR A 65 4.94 1.79 -6.47
N GLU A 66 4.36 2.38 -5.45
CA GLU A 66 4.92 2.41 -4.11
C GLU A 66 4.03 1.64 -3.13
N HIS A 67 4.65 0.97 -2.16
CA HIS A 67 3.95 0.24 -1.12
C HIS A 67 4.13 0.94 0.22
N ILE A 68 3.02 1.35 0.83
CA ILE A 68 2.96 1.94 2.17
C ILE A 68 2.26 0.95 3.10
N VAL A 69 2.92 0.58 4.20
CA VAL A 69 2.34 -0.31 5.21
C VAL A 69 2.15 0.45 6.51
N VAL A 70 0.92 0.45 7.02
CA VAL A 70 0.57 1.09 8.30
C VAL A 70 0.16 0.02 9.28
N ASP A 71 1.00 -0.21 10.30
CA ASP A 71 0.77 -1.18 11.37
C ASP A 71 0.18 -0.49 12.60
N GLY A 72 -0.99 -0.95 13.03
CA GLY A 72 -1.75 -0.44 14.18
C GLY A 72 -1.17 -0.81 15.55
N GLY A 73 0.13 -1.11 15.64
CA GLY A 73 0.81 -1.50 16.88
C GLY A 73 0.66 -2.98 17.20
N SER A 74 0.84 -3.85 16.20
CA SER A 74 0.76 -5.31 16.34
C SER A 74 1.62 -5.87 17.46
N LYS A 75 1.13 -6.95 18.09
CA LYS A 75 1.79 -7.63 19.23
C LYS A 75 2.25 -9.05 18.87
N ASP A 76 1.88 -9.55 17.70
CA ASP A 76 2.34 -10.81 17.12
C ASP A 76 3.60 -10.60 16.25
N ARG A 77 3.92 -11.54 15.36
CA ARG A 77 5.09 -11.42 14.47
C ARG A 77 4.85 -10.56 13.21
N THR A 78 3.75 -9.81 13.15
CA THR A 78 3.45 -8.92 12.02
C THR A 78 4.61 -7.97 11.72
N LEU A 79 5.16 -7.32 12.75
CA LEU A 79 6.26 -6.37 12.58
C LEU A 79 7.57 -7.05 12.11
N ASP A 80 7.80 -8.31 12.49
CA ASP A 80 8.96 -9.07 12.00
C ASP A 80 8.84 -9.37 10.50
N ILE A 81 7.62 -9.63 10.03
CA ILE A 81 7.33 -9.81 8.61
C ILE A 81 7.54 -8.51 7.84
N ILE A 82 7.04 -7.38 8.34
CA ILE A 82 7.26 -6.07 7.72
C ILE A 82 8.76 -5.80 7.56
N LYS A 83 9.55 -5.98 8.61
CA LYS A 83 11.01 -5.79 8.59
C LYS A 83 11.72 -6.76 7.64
N LYS A 84 11.28 -8.01 7.55
CA LYS A 84 11.82 -8.99 6.60
C LYS A 84 11.71 -8.48 5.15
N TYR A 85 10.63 -7.79 4.83
CA TYR A 85 10.33 -7.27 3.48
C TYR A 85 10.57 -5.76 3.34
N GLU A 86 11.15 -5.07 4.33
CA GLU A 86 11.34 -3.61 4.27
C GLU A 86 12.18 -3.12 3.09
N HIS A 87 13.04 -3.99 2.53
CA HIS A 87 13.81 -3.70 1.33
C HIS A 87 12.96 -3.62 0.05
N LYS A 88 11.69 -4.01 0.12
CA LYS A 88 10.69 -3.93 -0.96
C LYS A 88 9.56 -2.93 -0.65
N ILE A 89 9.38 -2.57 0.61
CA ILE A 89 8.35 -1.63 1.07
C ILE A 89 8.92 -0.21 0.97
N ASP A 90 8.19 0.70 0.34
CA ASP A 90 8.65 2.08 0.17
C ASP A 90 8.65 2.83 1.50
N TYR A 91 7.60 2.65 2.31
CA TYR A 91 7.56 3.17 3.67
C TYR A 91 6.63 2.33 4.55
N TRP A 92 7.01 2.12 5.80
CA TRP A 92 6.14 1.55 6.80
C TRP A 92 6.27 2.30 8.12
N CYS A 93 5.17 2.37 8.87
CA CYS A 93 5.15 2.88 10.23
C CYS A 93 4.31 1.97 11.14
N SER A 94 4.66 1.96 12.42
CA SER A 94 3.97 1.18 13.44
C SER A 94 3.71 2.08 14.65
N ALA A 95 2.43 2.27 14.97
CA ALA A 95 1.95 2.94 16.16
C ALA A 95 0.52 2.50 16.46
N THR A 96 0.09 2.58 17.70
CA THR A 96 -1.31 2.34 18.03
C THR A 96 -2.21 3.36 17.31
N ASP A 97 -3.13 2.88 16.50
CA ASP A 97 -4.10 3.68 15.77
C ASP A 97 -5.53 3.55 16.34
N LYS A 98 -6.47 4.26 15.71
CA LYS A 98 -7.90 4.24 16.06
C LYS A 98 -8.70 3.25 15.21
N GLY A 99 -8.03 2.32 14.54
CA GLY A 99 -8.60 1.30 13.67
C GLY A 99 -8.32 1.53 12.19
N ILE A 100 -8.81 0.62 11.35
CA ILE A 100 -8.46 0.51 9.92
C ILE A 100 -8.60 1.82 9.13
N TYR A 101 -9.63 2.62 9.41
CA TYR A 101 -9.83 3.90 8.71
C TYR A 101 -8.79 4.96 9.07
N ASP A 102 -8.29 4.92 10.32
CA ASP A 102 -7.21 5.79 10.75
C ASP A 102 -5.90 5.39 10.05
N ALA A 103 -5.61 4.10 10.00
CA ALA A 103 -4.48 3.56 9.24
C ALA A 103 -4.54 3.93 7.75
N PHE A 104 -5.71 3.84 7.11
CA PHE A 104 -5.89 4.28 5.74
C PHE A 104 -5.67 5.78 5.56
N ASN A 105 -6.17 6.62 6.47
CA ASN A 105 -5.94 8.06 6.44
C ASN A 105 -4.45 8.40 6.57
N ILE A 106 -3.72 7.71 7.44
CA ILE A 106 -2.27 7.83 7.57
C ILE A 106 -1.59 7.44 6.26
N GLY A 107 -1.95 6.29 5.68
CA GLY A 107 -1.41 5.82 4.41
C GLY A 107 -1.66 6.80 3.26
N MET A 108 -2.85 7.39 3.16
CA MET A 108 -3.17 8.42 2.16
C MET A 108 -2.33 9.69 2.34
N GLN A 109 -2.11 10.15 3.58
CA GLN A 109 -1.25 11.31 3.85
C GLN A 109 0.22 11.06 3.48
N LEU A 110 0.66 9.80 3.52
CA LEU A 110 2.00 9.37 3.16
C LEU A 110 2.16 9.07 1.67
N SER A 111 1.05 8.97 0.93
CA SER A 111 1.06 8.68 -0.51
C SER A 111 1.74 9.77 -1.31
N SER A 112 2.52 9.37 -2.33
CA SER A 112 3.13 10.29 -3.30
C SER A 112 2.73 9.96 -4.76
N GLY A 113 1.91 8.94 -4.96
CA GLY A 113 1.42 8.53 -6.27
C GLY A 113 0.35 9.45 -6.85
N ASP A 114 0.15 9.38 -8.16
CA ASP A 114 -0.96 10.03 -8.87
C ASP A 114 -2.29 9.38 -8.52
N TYR A 115 -2.24 8.10 -8.18
CA TYR A 115 -3.36 7.27 -7.75
C TYR A 115 -2.99 6.53 -6.48
N PHE A 116 -3.98 6.21 -5.65
CA PHE A 116 -3.79 5.30 -4.53
C PHE A 116 -4.88 4.24 -4.49
N GLY A 117 -4.54 3.10 -3.94
CA GLY A 117 -5.46 1.98 -3.70
C GLY A 117 -5.16 1.29 -2.37
N PHE A 118 -6.15 0.54 -1.89
CA PHE A 118 -6.06 -0.21 -0.65
C PHE A 118 -5.94 -1.70 -0.95
N LEU A 119 -5.02 -2.34 -0.24
CA LEU A 119 -4.87 -3.79 -0.19
C LEU A 119 -4.87 -4.19 1.28
N ASN A 120 -5.96 -4.80 1.76
CA ASN A 120 -6.00 -5.28 3.14
C ASN A 120 -4.95 -6.37 3.36
N SER A 121 -4.44 -6.46 4.58
CA SER A 121 -3.33 -7.36 4.92
C SER A 121 -3.66 -8.87 4.83
N ASP A 122 -4.93 -9.22 4.67
CA ASP A 122 -5.46 -10.57 4.45
C ASP A 122 -5.96 -10.82 3.01
N ASP A 123 -5.81 -9.82 2.13
CA ASP A 123 -6.13 -9.90 0.71
C ASP A 123 -4.87 -10.03 -0.15
N CYS A 124 -5.04 -10.51 -1.39
CA CYS A 124 -3.99 -10.62 -2.39
C CYS A 124 -4.44 -10.03 -3.73
N PHE A 125 -3.53 -9.35 -4.42
CA PHE A 125 -3.76 -9.02 -5.83
C PHE A 125 -3.67 -10.26 -6.71
N SER A 126 -4.51 -10.32 -7.76
CA SER A 126 -4.30 -11.24 -8.87
C SER A 126 -3.05 -10.85 -9.68
N ASP A 127 -2.49 -11.78 -10.43
CA ASP A 127 -1.19 -11.61 -11.11
C ASP A 127 -1.10 -10.41 -12.08
N GLU A 128 -2.23 -9.89 -12.56
CA GLU A 128 -2.30 -8.80 -13.56
C GLU A 128 -3.10 -7.58 -13.04
N ALA A 129 -3.22 -7.44 -11.72
CA ALA A 129 -4.10 -6.41 -11.16
C ALA A 129 -3.63 -4.99 -11.46
N LEU A 130 -2.34 -4.70 -11.31
CA LEU A 130 -1.81 -3.37 -11.57
C LEU A 130 -1.68 -3.04 -13.04
N GLU A 131 -1.42 -4.02 -13.92
CA GLU A 131 -1.45 -3.83 -15.37
C GLU A 131 -2.85 -3.49 -15.88
N LEU A 132 -3.87 -4.16 -15.33
CA LEU A 132 -5.26 -3.82 -15.62
C LEU A 132 -5.61 -2.42 -15.14
N LEU A 133 -5.19 -2.07 -13.93
CA LEU A 133 -5.40 -0.74 -13.37
C LEU A 133 -4.74 0.33 -14.25
N GLU A 134 -3.48 0.16 -14.63
CA GLU A 134 -2.78 1.07 -15.55
C GLU A 134 -3.53 1.23 -16.86
N LYS A 135 -3.98 0.12 -17.47
CA LYS A 135 -4.77 0.14 -18.68
C LYS A 135 -6.03 0.99 -18.53
N TYR A 136 -6.80 0.78 -17.47
CA TYR A 136 -8.03 1.55 -17.22
C TYR A 136 -7.76 3.03 -16.93
N ILE A 137 -6.69 3.36 -16.21
CA ILE A 137 -6.27 4.75 -16.02
C ILE A 137 -6.01 5.44 -17.35
N LYS A 138 -5.36 4.77 -18.30
CA LYS A 138 -5.09 5.33 -19.63
C LYS A 138 -6.32 5.41 -20.52
N GLU A 139 -7.20 4.42 -20.43
CA GLU A 139 -8.43 4.35 -21.25
C GLU A 139 -9.51 5.34 -20.77
N TYR A 140 -9.54 5.63 -19.46
CA TYR A 140 -10.56 6.48 -18.83
C TYR A 140 -9.91 7.55 -17.92
N PRO A 141 -9.12 8.47 -18.48
CA PRO A 141 -8.35 9.45 -17.69
C PRO A 141 -9.24 10.45 -16.93
N GLU A 142 -10.52 10.53 -17.28
CA GLU A 142 -11.50 11.40 -16.62
C GLU A 142 -12.16 10.75 -15.38
N LYS A 143 -11.83 9.50 -15.08
CA LYS A 143 -12.41 8.80 -13.91
C LYS A 143 -11.57 8.98 -12.66
N ASP A 144 -12.24 9.41 -11.59
CA ASP A 144 -11.61 9.58 -10.26
C ASP A 144 -11.53 8.27 -9.49
N PHE A 145 -12.38 7.27 -9.82
CA PHE A 145 -12.48 6.00 -9.10
C PHE A 145 -12.51 4.80 -10.05
N ILE A 146 -11.72 3.79 -9.73
CA ILE A 146 -11.68 2.51 -10.43
C ILE A 146 -11.87 1.40 -9.38
N PHE A 147 -12.87 0.54 -9.56
CA PHE A 147 -13.14 -0.59 -8.67
C PHE A 147 -12.82 -1.90 -9.37
N GLY A 148 -12.01 -2.73 -8.72
CA GLY A 148 -11.73 -4.09 -9.16
C GLY A 148 -12.78 -5.09 -8.66
N ALA A 149 -12.86 -6.25 -9.32
CA ALA A 149 -13.63 -7.38 -8.83
C ALA A 149 -12.88 -8.12 -7.70
N VAL A 150 -13.61 -8.61 -6.70
CA VAL A 150 -13.06 -9.41 -5.60
C VAL A 150 -13.45 -10.88 -5.80
N LYS A 151 -12.45 -11.77 -5.88
CA LYS A 151 -12.65 -13.21 -5.87
C LYS A 151 -12.51 -13.71 -4.42
N LYS A 152 -13.62 -14.18 -3.85
CA LYS A 152 -13.58 -14.81 -2.53
C LYS A 152 -13.06 -16.26 -2.60
N HIS A 153 -12.31 -16.68 -1.60
CA HIS A 153 -11.72 -18.02 -1.54
C HIS A 153 -12.77 -19.17 -1.48
N TRP A 154 -14.01 -18.84 -1.11
CA TRP A 154 -15.14 -19.79 -0.97
C TRP A 154 -16.35 -19.36 -1.79
N GLY A 155 -16.28 -19.44 -3.09
CA GLY A 155 -17.44 -19.23 -3.97
C GLY A 155 -17.55 -17.83 -4.56
N THR A 156 -18.65 -17.51 -5.06
CA THR A 156 -19.11 -16.49 -6.00
C THR A 156 -18.29 -15.22 -6.12
N LEU A 157 -17.88 -14.90 -7.35
CA LEU A 157 -17.38 -13.59 -7.76
C LEU A 157 -18.46 -12.51 -7.54
N TYR A 158 -18.12 -11.49 -6.77
CA TYR A 158 -18.86 -10.25 -6.75
C TYR A 158 -18.05 -9.22 -7.54
N GLY A 159 -18.53 -8.87 -8.71
CA GLY A 159 -18.02 -7.77 -9.52
C GLY A 159 -19.19 -6.97 -10.06
N TYR A 160 -19.09 -5.65 -10.02
CA TYR A 160 -19.98 -4.81 -10.80
C TYR A 160 -19.49 -4.81 -12.26
N LYS A 161 -20.42 -5.11 -13.18
CA LYS A 161 -20.21 -4.87 -14.62
C LYS A 161 -20.41 -3.41 -14.95
#